data_39c485e0c8516c4b71d3f7a905041172
#
_entry.id   39c485e0c8516c4b71d3f7a905041172
#
_cell.length_a   1.000
_cell.length_b   1.000
_cell.length_c   1.000
_cell.angle_alpha   90.00
_cell.angle_beta   90.00
_cell.angle_gamma   90.00
#
_symmetry.space_group_name_H-M   'P 1'
#
loop_
_entity.id
_entity.type
_entity.pdbx_description
1 polymer ?
#
loop_
_entity_poly.entity_id
_entity_poly.type
_entity_poly.pdbx_seq_one_letter_code
_entity_poly.pdbx_strand_id
1 'polypeptide(L)'
;MDQQNYIQVRNSQINYYREVPLFYQTGTDSYVLYKPAGASLQELRISQHRHPLLYIQQEDRIAAIKELQKGFNKQIEKSISTGDAVNVKVSLCDLVEETLDEPRSGTLKALPETVDSLIAGYSEHPEILKSIASISFKDYTTIIHSVNVMALTLGFCFYSNFKIPKTRRIGLSALLHDIGKTEIPVSILKAPRKLSDYEFGVMKTHPTIGNVIIREKNKLGCDVALGALEHHEKLDGSRCHPVFHGGHGQYLPPRPMIPSRECDSEK
;
A
#
# COMPACT_ATOMS: atom_id res chain seq x y z
N MET A 1 1.63 -5.52 33.05
CA MET A 1 1.19 -4.35 32.28
C MET A 1 2.34 -3.98 31.36
N ASP A 2 2.10 -3.90 30.05
CA ASP A 2 2.85 -3.25 28.97
C ASP A 2 3.59 -4.09 27.91
N GLN A 3 3.17 -5.31 27.62
CA GLN A 3 3.55 -5.94 26.34
C GLN A 3 2.93 -5.23 25.10
N GLN A 4 1.98 -4.31 25.30
CA GLN A 4 1.25 -3.62 24.22
C GLN A 4 1.95 -2.36 23.66
N ASN A 5 3.07 -1.91 24.27
CA ASN A 5 3.68 -0.62 23.91
C ASN A 5 4.88 -0.74 22.95
N TYR A 6 5.33 -1.95 22.59
CA TYR A 6 6.48 -2.14 21.72
C TYR A 6 6.15 -3.05 20.54
N ILE A 7 6.64 -2.68 19.35
CA ILE A 7 6.46 -3.40 18.09
C ILE A 7 7.83 -3.87 17.62
N GLN A 8 7.97 -5.16 17.34
CA GLN A 8 9.18 -5.71 16.76
C GLN A 8 9.38 -5.19 15.34
N VAL A 9 10.60 -4.72 15.02
CA VAL A 9 10.97 -4.29 13.68
C VAL A 9 11.64 -5.42 12.90
N ARG A 10 11.47 -5.42 11.59
CA ARG A 10 12.15 -6.38 10.70
C ARG A 10 13.61 -5.98 10.50
N ASN A 11 14.51 -6.96 10.42
CA ASN A 11 15.94 -6.71 10.23
C ASN A 11 16.22 -5.90 8.95
N SER A 12 15.48 -6.12 7.87
CA SER A 12 15.59 -5.38 6.61
C SER A 12 15.25 -3.89 6.73
N GLN A 13 14.54 -3.49 7.78
CA GLN A 13 14.06 -2.13 7.98
C GLN A 13 14.99 -1.27 8.85
N ILE A 14 15.84 -1.90 9.64
CA ILE A 14 16.66 -1.22 10.67
C ILE A 14 17.49 -0.06 10.10
N ASN A 15 17.97 -0.20 8.88
CA ASN A 15 18.79 0.81 8.19
C ASN A 15 18.03 2.10 7.88
N TYR A 16 16.71 2.05 7.82
CA TYR A 16 15.90 3.21 7.46
C TYR A 16 15.55 4.08 8.67
N TYR A 17 15.59 3.53 9.89
CA TYR A 17 15.27 4.27 11.11
C TYR A 17 16.42 5.20 11.51
N ARG A 18 16.22 6.50 11.35
CA ARG A 18 17.18 7.55 11.78
C ARG A 18 16.69 8.28 13.01
N GLU A 19 15.52 8.89 12.93
CA GLU A 19 14.93 9.68 14.02
C GLU A 19 14.11 8.82 14.98
N VAL A 20 13.64 7.64 14.55
CA VAL A 20 12.93 6.71 15.44
C VAL A 20 13.94 5.96 16.33
N PRO A 21 13.79 6.01 17.66
CA PRO A 21 14.63 5.25 18.56
C PRO A 21 14.34 3.75 18.48
N LEU A 22 15.40 2.94 18.67
CA LEU A 22 15.26 1.48 18.69
C LEU A 22 15.59 0.94 20.07
N PHE A 23 14.84 -0.05 20.50
CA PHE A 23 14.94 -0.70 21.79
C PHE A 23 15.23 -2.19 21.62
N TYR A 24 15.78 -2.83 22.64
CA TYR A 24 15.87 -4.29 22.72
C TYR A 24 15.29 -4.78 24.04
N GLN A 25 14.76 -5.99 24.01
CA GLN A 25 14.14 -6.62 25.16
C GLN A 25 15.19 -7.30 26.05
N THR A 26 15.20 -6.99 27.34
CA THR A 26 16.12 -7.56 28.33
C THR A 26 15.44 -8.55 29.28
N GLY A 27 14.13 -8.58 29.31
CA GLY A 27 13.30 -9.48 30.14
C GLY A 27 11.86 -9.47 29.65
N THR A 28 10.96 -10.18 30.32
CA THR A 28 9.58 -10.38 29.85
C THR A 28 8.85 -9.09 29.54
N ASP A 29 9.11 -8.00 30.31
CA ASP A 29 8.45 -6.69 30.13
C ASP A 29 9.44 -5.52 30.23
N SER A 30 10.74 -5.78 30.01
CA SER A 30 11.77 -4.76 30.13
C SER A 30 12.43 -4.48 28.79
N TYR A 31 12.38 -3.23 28.35
CA TYR A 31 13.00 -2.74 27.13
C TYR A 31 14.02 -1.66 27.45
N VAL A 32 15.18 -1.72 26.81
CA VAL A 32 16.29 -0.78 26.99
C VAL A 32 16.60 -0.13 25.66
N LEU A 33 16.90 1.18 25.69
CA LEU A 33 17.27 1.93 24.51
C LEU A 33 18.56 1.34 23.89
N TYR A 34 18.47 0.94 22.62
CA TYR A 34 19.59 0.40 21.84
C TYR A 34 20.20 1.47 20.92
N LYS A 35 19.34 2.25 20.26
CA LYS A 35 19.72 3.33 19.34
C LYS A 35 18.88 4.57 19.65
N PRO A 36 19.45 5.69 20.09
CA PRO A 36 18.71 6.93 20.26
C PRO A 36 18.29 7.53 18.90
N ALA A 37 17.31 8.42 18.93
CA ALA A 37 16.94 9.25 17.78
C ALA A 37 18.17 10.02 17.26
N GLY A 38 18.24 10.24 15.95
CA GLY A 38 19.33 10.93 15.29
C GLY A 38 20.64 10.12 15.15
N ALA A 39 20.73 8.93 15.75
CA ALA A 39 21.90 8.06 15.59
C ALA A 39 21.70 7.09 14.41
N SER A 40 22.82 6.63 13.82
CA SER A 40 22.84 5.56 12.83
C SER A 40 23.47 4.30 13.41
N LEU A 41 22.92 3.13 13.06
CA LEU A 41 23.60 1.87 13.32
C LEU A 41 24.66 1.65 12.24
N GLN A 42 25.81 1.11 12.63
CA GLN A 42 26.86 0.78 11.67
C GLN A 42 26.36 -0.32 10.73
N GLU A 43 26.46 -0.10 9.42
CA GLU A 43 26.02 -1.07 8.39
C GLU A 43 26.61 -2.47 8.61
N LEU A 44 27.86 -2.55 9.08
CA LEU A 44 28.53 -3.82 9.35
C LEU A 44 27.81 -4.64 10.45
N ARG A 45 27.24 -3.99 11.47
CA ARG A 45 26.50 -4.68 12.53
C ARG A 45 25.16 -5.20 12.03
N ILE A 46 24.54 -4.46 11.11
CA ILE A 46 23.23 -4.81 10.54
C ILE A 46 23.41 -5.96 9.54
N SER A 47 24.34 -5.83 8.59
CA SER A 47 24.61 -6.86 7.58
C SER A 47 25.07 -8.19 8.16
N GLN A 48 25.77 -8.17 9.31
CA GLN A 48 26.21 -9.37 10.01
C GLN A 48 25.22 -9.88 11.06
N HIS A 49 24.01 -9.28 11.15
CA HIS A 49 23.01 -9.62 12.18
C HIS A 49 23.57 -9.60 13.61
N ARG A 50 24.54 -8.71 13.88
CA ARG A 50 25.19 -8.56 15.20
C ARG A 50 24.43 -7.56 16.08
N HIS A 51 23.12 -7.72 16.17
CA HIS A 51 22.23 -6.95 17.03
C HIS A 51 21.13 -7.89 17.58
N PRO A 52 20.56 -7.59 18.75
CA PRO A 52 19.41 -8.32 19.27
C PRO A 52 18.16 -8.04 18.39
N LEU A 53 17.05 -8.71 18.69
CA LEU A 53 15.75 -8.30 18.17
C LEU A 53 15.46 -6.88 18.62
N LEU A 54 15.08 -6.02 17.68
CA LEU A 54 14.86 -4.61 17.93
C LEU A 54 13.37 -4.28 17.85
N TYR A 55 12.99 -3.24 18.58
CA TYR A 55 11.61 -2.82 18.77
C TYR A 55 11.54 -1.29 18.68
N ILE A 56 10.36 -0.78 18.26
CA ILE A 56 9.98 0.62 18.36
C ILE A 56 8.83 0.76 19.37
N GLN A 57 8.64 1.94 19.93
CA GLN A 57 7.46 2.22 20.73
C GLN A 57 6.23 2.37 19.83
N GLN A 58 5.06 1.96 20.35
CA GLN A 58 3.79 2.06 19.62
C GLN A 58 3.47 3.52 19.21
N GLU A 59 3.85 4.49 20.03
CA GLU A 59 3.66 5.92 19.76
C GLU A 59 4.50 6.41 18.57
N ASP A 60 5.66 5.77 18.30
CA ASP A 60 6.55 6.10 17.19
C ASP A 60 6.14 5.45 15.87
N ARG A 61 5.10 4.57 15.86
CA ARG A 61 4.74 3.77 14.70
C ARG A 61 4.53 4.59 13.42
N ILE A 62 3.82 5.70 13.52
CA ILE A 62 3.56 6.56 12.35
C ILE A 62 4.83 7.25 11.84
N ALA A 63 5.70 7.68 12.76
CA ALA A 63 7.01 8.23 12.42
C ALA A 63 7.89 7.17 11.74
N ALA A 64 7.89 5.96 12.27
CA ALA A 64 8.60 4.81 11.72
C ALA A 64 8.14 4.48 10.29
N ILE A 65 6.83 4.39 10.03
CA ILE A 65 6.29 4.16 8.67
C ILE A 65 6.77 5.25 7.71
N LYS A 66 6.75 6.52 8.11
CA LYS A 66 7.22 7.63 7.26
C LYS A 66 8.72 7.54 6.94
N GLU A 67 9.55 7.10 7.89
CA GLU A 67 10.98 6.89 7.65
C GLU A 67 11.22 5.72 6.69
N LEU A 68 10.49 4.61 6.87
CA LEU A 68 10.52 3.47 5.97
C LEU A 68 10.12 3.87 4.54
N GLN A 69 9.02 4.60 4.39
CA GLN A 69 8.57 5.09 3.08
C GLN A 69 9.63 5.91 2.35
N LYS A 70 10.31 6.83 3.06
CA LYS A 70 11.44 7.60 2.49
C LYS A 70 12.60 6.70 2.10
N GLY A 71 12.91 5.72 2.94
CA GLY A 71 13.98 4.76 2.67
C GLY A 71 13.69 3.89 1.45
N PHE A 72 12.50 3.32 1.38
CA PHE A 72 12.07 2.49 0.24
C PHE A 72 11.97 3.30 -1.06
N ASN A 73 11.45 4.53 -1.04
CA ASN A 73 11.42 5.37 -2.23
C ASN A 73 12.83 5.63 -2.78
N LYS A 74 13.81 5.96 -1.92
CA LYS A 74 15.21 6.11 -2.35
C LYS A 74 15.78 4.80 -2.93
N GLN A 75 15.46 3.67 -2.35
CA GLN A 75 15.89 2.37 -2.86
C GLN A 75 15.25 2.06 -4.22
N ILE A 76 13.96 2.36 -4.39
CA ILE A 76 13.23 2.21 -5.65
C ILE A 76 13.90 3.07 -6.74
N GLU A 77 14.15 4.36 -6.49
CA GLU A 77 14.80 5.27 -7.42
C GLU A 77 16.19 4.76 -7.84
N LYS A 78 17.00 4.33 -6.86
CA LYS A 78 18.32 3.73 -7.11
C LYS A 78 18.21 2.47 -7.95
N SER A 79 17.26 1.60 -7.66
CA SER A 79 17.09 0.34 -8.39
C SER A 79 16.55 0.58 -9.81
N ILE A 80 15.71 1.59 -10.01
CA ILE A 80 15.26 2.03 -11.33
C ILE A 80 16.47 2.48 -12.16
N SER A 81 17.32 3.36 -11.62
CA SER A 81 18.48 3.88 -12.36
C SER A 81 19.52 2.82 -12.76
N THR A 82 19.49 1.66 -12.11
CA THR A 82 20.34 0.51 -12.44
C THR A 82 19.62 -0.57 -13.25
N GLY A 83 18.33 -0.40 -13.57
CA GLY A 83 17.50 -1.40 -14.26
C GLY A 83 17.20 -2.66 -13.44
N ASP A 84 17.37 -2.60 -12.10
CA ASP A 84 17.16 -3.75 -11.21
C ASP A 84 15.69 -3.91 -10.82
N ALA A 85 14.90 -4.49 -11.73
CA ALA A 85 13.48 -4.71 -11.57
C ALA A 85 13.14 -5.61 -10.35
N VAL A 86 14.03 -6.51 -9.94
CA VAL A 86 13.80 -7.38 -8.77
C VAL A 86 13.78 -6.54 -7.50
N ASN A 87 14.81 -5.74 -7.29
CA ASN A 87 14.88 -4.85 -6.13
C ASN A 87 13.81 -3.76 -6.16
N VAL A 88 13.43 -3.24 -7.33
CA VAL A 88 12.27 -2.33 -7.45
C VAL A 88 11.01 -3.02 -6.91
N LYS A 89 10.73 -4.25 -7.37
CA LYS A 89 9.53 -4.98 -6.94
C LYS A 89 9.55 -5.31 -5.45
N VAL A 90 10.66 -5.78 -4.91
CA VAL A 90 10.81 -6.07 -3.48
C VAL A 90 10.54 -4.81 -2.66
N SER A 91 11.21 -3.70 -2.98
CA SER A 91 11.05 -2.44 -2.26
C SER A 91 9.63 -1.86 -2.38
N LEU A 92 8.97 -2.05 -3.53
CA LEU A 92 7.56 -1.68 -3.71
C LEU A 92 6.64 -2.51 -2.81
N CYS A 93 6.84 -3.83 -2.75
CA CYS A 93 6.03 -4.69 -1.89
C CYS A 93 6.23 -4.33 -0.42
N ASP A 94 7.47 -4.13 0.02
CA ASP A 94 7.79 -3.73 1.39
C ASP A 94 7.15 -2.37 1.74
N LEU A 95 7.27 -1.38 0.84
CA LEU A 95 6.67 -0.05 1.02
C LEU A 95 5.15 -0.13 1.13
N VAL A 96 4.50 -0.89 0.24
CA VAL A 96 3.05 -1.07 0.25
C VAL A 96 2.61 -1.81 1.51
N GLU A 97 3.31 -2.86 1.92
CA GLU A 97 3.00 -3.63 3.13
C GLU A 97 3.01 -2.71 4.37
N GLU A 98 4.09 -1.95 4.58
CA GLU A 98 4.19 -1.04 5.72
C GLU A 98 3.16 0.10 5.67
N THR A 99 2.85 0.58 4.46
CA THR A 99 1.85 1.63 4.28
C THR A 99 0.44 1.14 4.61
N LEU A 100 0.12 -0.11 4.25
CA LEU A 100 -1.19 -0.72 4.48
C LEU A 100 -1.38 -1.23 5.91
N ASP A 101 -0.33 -1.30 6.73
CA ASP A 101 -0.45 -1.63 8.15
C ASP A 101 -1.25 -0.57 8.94
N GLU A 102 -1.18 0.71 8.52
CA GLU A 102 -1.89 1.83 9.14
C GLU A 102 -2.59 2.74 8.10
N PRO A 103 -3.48 2.19 7.25
CA PRO A 103 -3.99 2.91 6.09
C PRO A 103 -4.89 4.10 6.45
N ARG A 104 -5.42 4.13 7.69
CA ARG A 104 -6.28 5.22 8.19
C ARG A 104 -5.52 6.41 8.76
N SER A 105 -4.20 6.28 8.95
CA SER A 105 -3.36 7.28 9.63
C SER A 105 -2.72 8.30 8.70
N GLY A 106 -3.17 8.38 7.45
CA GLY A 106 -2.64 9.31 6.44
C GLY A 106 -1.31 8.84 5.80
N THR A 107 -0.93 7.59 5.99
CA THR A 107 0.29 6.99 5.45
C THR A 107 0.27 6.85 3.93
N LEU A 108 -0.92 6.74 3.30
CA LEU A 108 -1.04 6.64 1.85
C LEU A 108 -0.55 7.89 1.10
N LYS A 109 -0.37 9.02 1.78
CA LYS A 109 0.06 10.30 1.16
C LYS A 109 1.47 10.24 0.56
N ALA A 110 2.28 9.25 0.91
CA ALA A 110 3.60 9.04 0.31
C ALA A 110 3.58 8.24 -1.01
N LEU A 111 2.50 7.48 -1.28
CA LEU A 111 2.42 6.65 -2.48
C LEU A 111 2.40 7.41 -3.83
N PRO A 112 1.85 8.63 -3.93
CA PRO A 112 1.99 9.42 -5.15
C PRO A 112 3.44 9.63 -5.61
N GLU A 113 4.37 9.89 -4.68
CA GLU A 113 5.79 10.03 -4.98
C GLU A 113 6.38 8.73 -5.56
N THR A 114 6.00 7.58 -4.99
CA THR A 114 6.42 6.27 -5.47
C THR A 114 5.95 6.02 -6.91
N VAL A 115 4.69 6.34 -7.22
CA VAL A 115 4.15 6.20 -8.57
C VAL A 115 4.83 7.17 -9.54
N ASP A 116 5.15 8.39 -9.11
CA ASP A 116 5.87 9.36 -9.92
C ASP A 116 7.29 8.87 -10.25
N SER A 117 8.00 8.28 -9.31
CA SER A 117 9.33 7.69 -9.56
C SER A 117 9.28 6.57 -10.60
N LEU A 118 8.24 5.72 -10.56
CA LEU A 118 8.03 4.67 -11.57
C LEU A 118 7.71 5.26 -12.95
N ILE A 119 6.89 6.31 -13.01
CA ILE A 119 6.54 7.01 -14.25
C ILE A 119 7.78 7.66 -14.86
N ALA A 120 8.59 8.33 -14.05
CA ALA A 120 9.83 8.96 -14.50
C ALA A 120 10.84 7.90 -15.01
N GLY A 121 11.00 6.82 -14.25
CA GLY A 121 11.91 5.72 -14.59
C GLY A 121 11.53 4.96 -15.86
N TYR A 122 10.26 4.94 -16.25
CA TYR A 122 9.84 4.34 -17.52
C TYR A 122 10.49 4.98 -18.74
N SER A 123 10.80 6.27 -18.68
CA SER A 123 11.48 6.97 -19.80
C SER A 123 12.92 6.47 -20.02
N GLU A 124 13.58 6.01 -18.96
CA GLU A 124 14.97 5.51 -18.99
C GLU A 124 15.00 3.98 -19.18
N HIS A 125 14.07 3.27 -18.56
CA HIS A 125 13.98 1.81 -18.52
C HIS A 125 12.54 1.31 -18.82
N PRO A 126 12.08 1.38 -20.10
CA PRO A 126 10.70 1.01 -20.45
C PRO A 126 10.32 -0.43 -20.10
N GLU A 127 11.31 -1.35 -20.07
CA GLU A 127 11.12 -2.76 -19.74
C GLU A 127 10.84 -3.02 -18.24
N ILE A 128 11.12 -2.02 -17.37
CA ILE A 128 11.08 -2.25 -15.92
C ILE A 128 9.67 -2.61 -15.42
N LEU A 129 8.64 -1.94 -15.97
CA LEU A 129 7.25 -2.22 -15.60
C LEU A 129 6.81 -3.64 -16.01
N LYS A 130 7.21 -4.07 -17.22
CA LYS A 130 6.97 -5.43 -17.68
C LYS A 130 7.69 -6.45 -16.80
N SER A 131 8.93 -6.16 -16.45
CA SER A 131 9.73 -7.03 -15.58
C SER A 131 9.12 -7.13 -14.18
N ILE A 132 8.70 -6.00 -13.58
CA ILE A 132 8.01 -5.99 -12.28
C ILE A 132 6.76 -6.89 -12.32
N ALA A 133 5.93 -6.76 -13.36
CA ALA A 133 4.72 -7.57 -13.50
C ALA A 133 5.01 -9.07 -13.72
N SER A 134 6.13 -9.41 -14.37
CA SER A 134 6.51 -10.78 -14.73
C SER A 134 7.23 -11.53 -13.61
N ILE A 135 7.86 -10.84 -12.65
CA ILE A 135 8.54 -11.48 -11.53
C ILE A 135 7.51 -12.19 -10.65
N SER A 136 7.67 -13.50 -10.48
CA SER A 136 6.80 -14.31 -9.62
C SER A 136 7.43 -14.47 -8.23
N PHE A 137 6.62 -14.27 -7.19
CA PHE A 137 6.97 -14.65 -5.83
C PHE A 137 6.21 -15.92 -5.44
N LYS A 138 6.79 -16.73 -4.55
CA LYS A 138 6.19 -18.01 -4.10
C LYS A 138 4.83 -17.80 -3.42
N ASP A 139 4.70 -16.73 -2.64
CA ASP A 139 3.48 -16.41 -1.89
C ASP A 139 2.74 -15.26 -2.58
N TYR A 140 1.60 -15.60 -3.22
CA TYR A 140 0.72 -14.61 -3.83
C TYR A 140 -0.11 -13.93 -2.75
N THR A 141 0.19 -12.66 -2.48
CA THR A 141 -0.53 -11.82 -1.52
C THR A 141 -1.31 -10.71 -2.23
N THR A 142 -2.26 -10.09 -1.52
CA THR A 142 -2.96 -8.89 -2.01
C THR A 142 -1.97 -7.78 -2.40
N ILE A 143 -0.86 -7.65 -1.68
CA ILE A 143 0.19 -6.67 -1.94
C ILE A 143 0.86 -6.92 -3.29
N ILE A 144 1.32 -8.15 -3.52
CA ILE A 144 1.95 -8.56 -4.79
C ILE A 144 0.97 -8.38 -5.95
N HIS A 145 -0.30 -8.74 -5.74
CA HIS A 145 -1.36 -8.51 -6.71
C HIS A 145 -1.48 -7.02 -7.07
N SER A 146 -1.63 -6.16 -6.09
CA SER A 146 -1.78 -4.70 -6.29
C SER A 146 -0.58 -4.09 -7.00
N VAL A 147 0.66 -4.50 -6.64
CA VAL A 147 1.88 -4.05 -7.32
C VAL A 147 1.91 -4.51 -8.78
N ASN A 148 1.53 -5.76 -9.08
CA ASN A 148 1.47 -6.27 -10.45
C ASN A 148 0.40 -5.54 -11.27
N VAL A 149 -0.79 -5.34 -10.71
CA VAL A 149 -1.89 -4.62 -11.38
C VAL A 149 -1.47 -3.19 -11.69
N MET A 150 -0.81 -2.50 -10.75
CA MET A 150 -0.26 -1.16 -10.99
C MET A 150 0.76 -1.15 -12.13
N ALA A 151 1.74 -2.06 -12.11
CA ALA A 151 2.78 -2.10 -13.14
C ALA A 151 2.21 -2.36 -14.54
N LEU A 152 1.27 -3.31 -14.67
CA LEU A 152 0.57 -3.59 -15.93
C LEU A 152 -0.26 -2.39 -16.39
N THR A 153 -0.95 -1.74 -15.47
CA THR A 153 -1.79 -0.58 -15.74
C THR A 153 -0.98 0.62 -16.19
N LEU A 154 0.16 0.89 -15.55
CA LEU A 154 1.09 1.94 -15.99
C LEU A 154 1.63 1.63 -17.40
N GLY A 155 2.04 0.38 -17.66
CA GLY A 155 2.46 -0.06 -18.99
C GLY A 155 1.38 0.16 -20.05
N PHE A 156 0.12 -0.13 -19.76
CA PHE A 156 -1.02 0.15 -20.64
C PHE A 156 -1.23 1.64 -20.86
N CYS A 157 -1.10 2.47 -19.83
CA CYS A 157 -1.23 3.92 -19.96
C CYS A 157 -0.17 4.51 -20.89
N PHE A 158 1.08 4.03 -20.80
CA PHE A 158 2.15 4.46 -21.71
C PHE A 158 1.90 3.98 -23.15
N TYR A 159 1.53 2.72 -23.32
CA TYR A 159 1.16 2.18 -24.64
C TYR A 159 0.03 2.98 -25.29
N SER A 160 -0.95 3.40 -24.50
CA SER A 160 -2.11 4.20 -24.94
C SER A 160 -1.84 5.70 -25.01
N ASN A 161 -0.61 6.15 -24.78
CA ASN A 161 -0.18 7.56 -24.79
C ASN A 161 -1.02 8.47 -23.86
N PHE A 162 -1.37 7.97 -22.67
CA PHE A 162 -2.05 8.81 -21.69
C PHE A 162 -1.13 9.88 -21.13
N LYS A 163 -1.68 11.07 -20.85
CA LYS A 163 -0.94 12.18 -20.21
C LYS A 163 -0.52 11.77 -18.80
N ILE A 164 0.68 12.22 -18.37
CA ILE A 164 1.26 11.90 -17.07
C ILE A 164 0.29 12.09 -15.88
N PRO A 165 -0.45 13.21 -15.75
CA PRO A 165 -1.38 13.37 -14.64
C PRO A 165 -2.50 12.30 -14.61
N LYS A 166 -2.97 11.86 -15.78
CA LYS A 166 -3.95 10.78 -15.89
C LYS A 166 -3.31 9.42 -15.55
N THR A 167 -2.12 9.15 -16.09
CA THR A 167 -1.33 7.93 -15.81
C THR A 167 -1.08 7.77 -14.30
N ARG A 168 -0.68 8.85 -13.62
CA ARG A 168 -0.46 8.89 -12.17
C ARG A 168 -1.72 8.48 -11.40
N ARG A 169 -2.88 9.09 -11.70
CA ARG A 169 -4.15 8.77 -11.02
C ARG A 169 -4.56 7.31 -11.24
N ILE A 170 -4.46 6.83 -12.47
CA ILE A 170 -4.78 5.44 -12.82
C ILE A 170 -3.82 4.47 -12.12
N GLY A 171 -2.52 4.75 -12.07
CA GLY A 171 -1.53 3.95 -11.36
C GLY A 171 -1.80 3.85 -9.86
N LEU A 172 -2.11 4.99 -9.22
CA LEU A 172 -2.51 5.02 -7.80
C LEU A 172 -3.80 4.24 -7.56
N SER A 173 -4.78 4.40 -8.44
CA SER A 173 -6.04 3.67 -8.39
C SER A 173 -5.82 2.15 -8.48
N ALA A 174 -4.96 1.72 -9.40
CA ALA A 174 -4.57 0.32 -9.55
C ALA A 174 -3.82 -0.23 -8.34
N LEU A 175 -2.93 0.56 -7.72
CA LEU A 175 -2.20 0.14 -6.52
C LEU A 175 -3.13 -0.02 -5.31
N LEU A 176 -4.15 0.82 -5.20
CA LEU A 176 -5.02 0.94 -4.03
C LEU A 176 -6.40 0.29 -4.19
N HIS A 177 -6.70 -0.36 -5.34
CA HIS A 177 -8.04 -0.88 -5.61
C HIS A 177 -8.56 -1.82 -4.52
N ASP A 178 -7.68 -2.61 -3.94
CA ASP A 178 -7.97 -3.65 -2.95
C ASP A 178 -7.70 -3.21 -1.49
N ILE A 179 -7.39 -1.94 -1.24
CA ILE A 179 -7.00 -1.47 0.11
C ILE A 179 -8.05 -1.77 1.19
N GLY A 180 -9.32 -1.81 0.83
CA GLY A 180 -10.39 -2.13 1.78
C GLY A 180 -10.29 -3.55 2.37
N LYS A 181 -9.51 -4.45 1.76
CA LYS A 181 -9.24 -5.79 2.28
C LYS A 181 -8.46 -5.76 3.60
N THR A 182 -7.78 -4.66 3.93
CA THR A 182 -7.09 -4.49 5.22
C THR A 182 -8.05 -4.50 6.41
N GLU A 183 -9.32 -4.19 6.18
CA GLU A 183 -10.37 -4.20 7.21
C GLU A 183 -11.20 -5.49 7.22
N ILE A 184 -10.93 -6.42 6.30
CA ILE A 184 -11.60 -7.72 6.27
C ILE A 184 -10.94 -8.66 7.27
N PRO A 185 -11.71 -9.35 8.12
CA PRO A 185 -11.16 -10.31 9.08
C PRO A 185 -10.24 -11.33 8.40
N VAL A 186 -9.06 -11.57 8.97
CA VAL A 186 -8.05 -12.48 8.40
C VAL A 186 -8.60 -13.89 8.21
N SER A 187 -9.50 -14.35 9.11
CA SER A 187 -10.19 -15.64 9.01
C SER A 187 -11.05 -15.77 7.74
N ILE A 188 -11.58 -14.66 7.23
CA ILE A 188 -12.32 -14.61 5.97
C ILE A 188 -11.36 -14.46 4.80
N LEU A 189 -10.42 -13.50 4.89
CA LEU A 189 -9.49 -13.17 3.82
C LEU A 189 -8.60 -14.35 3.43
N LYS A 190 -8.14 -15.14 4.41
CA LYS A 190 -7.25 -16.30 4.23
C LYS A 190 -7.97 -17.65 4.40
N ALA A 191 -9.30 -17.70 4.29
CA ALA A 191 -10.05 -18.94 4.45
C ALA A 191 -9.61 -19.98 3.40
N PRO A 192 -9.16 -21.19 3.78
CA PRO A 192 -8.71 -22.23 2.85
C PRO A 192 -9.89 -22.99 2.21
N ARG A 193 -11.10 -22.46 2.30
CA ARG A 193 -12.36 -23.05 1.85
C ARG A 193 -13.22 -22.02 1.12
N LYS A 194 -14.27 -22.47 0.47
CA LYS A 194 -15.30 -21.56 -0.04
C LYS A 194 -15.93 -20.76 1.12
N LEU A 195 -16.08 -19.47 0.94
CA LEU A 195 -16.74 -18.59 1.89
C LEU A 195 -18.24 -18.93 1.96
N SER A 196 -18.83 -18.84 3.15
CA SER A 196 -20.28 -18.83 3.32
C SER A 196 -20.89 -17.56 2.71
N ASP A 197 -22.20 -17.54 2.52
CA ASP A 197 -22.89 -16.36 1.96
C ASP A 197 -22.70 -15.11 2.85
N TYR A 198 -22.69 -15.29 4.18
CA TYR A 198 -22.38 -14.21 5.12
C TYR A 198 -20.96 -13.71 4.95
N GLU A 199 -19.96 -14.60 4.95
CA GLU A 199 -18.55 -14.24 4.79
C GLU A 199 -18.28 -13.59 3.42
N PHE A 200 -18.94 -14.08 2.38
CA PHE A 200 -18.88 -13.47 1.06
C PHE A 200 -19.54 -12.08 1.06
N GLY A 201 -20.62 -11.89 1.83
CA GLY A 201 -21.21 -10.57 2.07
C GLY A 201 -20.22 -9.60 2.72
N VAL A 202 -19.48 -10.06 3.75
CA VAL A 202 -18.40 -9.28 4.39
C VAL A 202 -17.29 -8.97 3.37
N MET A 203 -16.83 -9.95 2.59
CA MET A 203 -15.81 -9.74 1.56
C MET A 203 -16.23 -8.66 0.56
N LYS A 204 -17.50 -8.63 0.17
CA LYS A 204 -18.05 -7.62 -0.78
C LYS A 204 -18.03 -6.19 -0.27
N THR A 205 -17.72 -5.94 1.00
CA THR A 205 -17.68 -4.57 1.54
C THR A 205 -16.35 -3.85 1.24
N HIS A 206 -15.27 -4.58 0.86
CA HIS A 206 -13.95 -3.99 0.67
C HIS A 206 -13.90 -2.85 -0.35
N PRO A 207 -14.66 -2.81 -1.46
CA PRO A 207 -14.64 -1.69 -2.39
C PRO A 207 -15.12 -0.39 -1.74
N THR A 208 -16.22 -0.46 -0.98
CA THR A 208 -16.77 0.68 -0.24
C THR A 208 -15.82 1.14 0.87
N ILE A 209 -15.25 0.20 1.63
CA ILE A 209 -14.26 0.49 2.68
C ILE A 209 -13.01 1.16 2.07
N GLY A 210 -12.52 0.62 0.96
CA GLY A 210 -11.37 1.19 0.23
C GLY A 210 -11.62 2.63 -0.22
N ASN A 211 -12.79 2.92 -0.77
CA ASN A 211 -13.19 4.27 -1.14
C ASN A 211 -13.13 5.24 0.07
N VAL A 212 -13.69 4.83 1.22
CA VAL A 212 -13.66 5.64 2.46
C VAL A 212 -12.23 5.89 2.93
N ILE A 213 -11.38 4.87 2.94
CA ILE A 213 -9.97 5.00 3.36
C ILE A 213 -9.24 6.00 2.46
N ILE A 214 -9.39 5.89 1.15
CA ILE A 214 -8.69 6.74 0.19
C ILE A 214 -9.19 8.18 0.27
N ARG A 215 -10.50 8.37 0.20
CA ARG A 215 -11.14 9.68 0.09
C ARG A 215 -11.11 10.45 1.41
N GLU A 216 -11.60 9.85 2.48
CA GLU A 216 -11.86 10.57 3.74
C GLU A 216 -10.62 10.61 4.64
N LYS A 217 -9.87 9.51 4.71
CA LYS A 217 -8.73 9.41 5.64
C LYS A 217 -7.44 9.94 5.03
N ASN A 218 -7.24 9.77 3.72
CA ASN A 218 -5.99 10.13 3.05
C ASN A 218 -6.10 11.30 2.07
N LYS A 219 -7.31 11.65 1.61
CA LYS A 219 -7.57 12.77 0.68
C LYS A 219 -6.75 12.68 -0.62
N LEU A 220 -6.65 11.48 -1.20
CA LEU A 220 -5.92 11.24 -2.44
C LEU A 220 -6.70 11.57 -3.73
N GLY A 221 -7.90 12.13 -3.57
CA GLY A 221 -8.78 12.50 -4.67
C GLY A 221 -9.85 11.44 -4.97
N CYS A 222 -10.98 11.92 -5.52
CA CYS A 222 -12.13 11.07 -5.79
C CYS A 222 -11.87 10.07 -6.93
N ASP A 223 -11.09 10.44 -7.94
CA ASP A 223 -10.74 9.57 -9.07
C ASP A 223 -10.02 8.29 -8.60
N VAL A 224 -9.06 8.44 -7.65
CA VAL A 224 -8.34 7.30 -7.07
C VAL A 224 -9.29 6.46 -6.22
N ALA A 225 -10.17 7.09 -5.46
CA ALA A 225 -11.14 6.41 -4.61
C ALA A 225 -12.22 5.66 -5.41
N LEU A 226 -12.63 6.18 -6.58
CA LEU A 226 -13.53 5.49 -7.49
C LEU A 226 -12.95 4.18 -8.02
N GLY A 227 -11.64 4.12 -8.28
CA GLY A 227 -11.01 2.86 -8.68
C GLY A 227 -11.18 1.76 -7.64
N ALA A 228 -11.07 2.07 -6.35
CA ALA A 228 -11.36 1.11 -5.29
C ALA A 228 -12.85 0.75 -5.21
N LEU A 229 -13.75 1.70 -5.50
CA LEU A 229 -15.19 1.47 -5.42
C LEU A 229 -15.71 0.60 -6.56
N GLU A 230 -15.17 0.78 -7.76
CA GLU A 230 -15.77 0.29 -9.01
C GLU A 230 -14.99 -0.83 -9.69
N HIS A 231 -13.85 -1.28 -9.16
CA HIS A 231 -13.00 -2.30 -9.83
C HIS A 231 -13.68 -3.66 -10.04
N HIS A 232 -14.81 -3.92 -9.40
CA HIS A 232 -15.65 -5.10 -9.60
C HIS A 232 -16.89 -4.84 -10.47
N GLU A 233 -17.09 -3.60 -10.95
CA GLU A 233 -18.23 -3.30 -11.80
C GLU A 233 -18.00 -3.89 -13.20
N LYS A 234 -19.09 -4.39 -13.80
CA LYS A 234 -19.04 -4.95 -15.14
C LYS A 234 -19.41 -3.91 -16.18
N LEU A 235 -18.91 -4.07 -17.41
CA LEU A 235 -19.20 -3.17 -18.52
C LEU A 235 -20.68 -3.14 -18.93
N ASP A 236 -21.43 -4.19 -18.61
CA ASP A 236 -22.88 -4.27 -18.84
C ASP A 236 -23.71 -3.50 -17.80
N GLY A 237 -23.05 -2.85 -16.84
CA GLY A 237 -23.69 -2.11 -15.74
C GLY A 237 -24.24 -3.01 -14.64
N SER A 238 -24.09 -4.33 -14.72
CA SER A 238 -24.42 -5.22 -13.61
C SER A 238 -23.35 -5.12 -12.53
N ARG A 239 -23.79 -4.88 -11.28
CA ARG A 239 -22.88 -4.72 -10.15
C ARG A 239 -22.57 -6.06 -9.51
N CYS A 240 -21.26 -6.29 -9.22
CA CYS A 240 -20.87 -7.39 -8.36
C CYS A 240 -21.22 -7.13 -6.89
N HIS A 241 -21.41 -5.87 -6.49
CA HIS A 241 -21.58 -5.46 -5.10
C HIS A 241 -22.72 -4.48 -4.92
N PRO A 242 -23.58 -4.63 -3.87
CA PRO A 242 -24.52 -3.59 -3.49
C PRO A 242 -23.72 -2.41 -2.91
N VAL A 243 -23.90 -1.21 -3.48
CA VAL A 243 -23.37 0.03 -2.88
C VAL A 243 -24.25 0.36 -1.69
N PHE A 244 -23.75 0.21 -0.48
CA PHE A 244 -24.38 0.72 0.73
C PHE A 244 -24.12 2.23 0.82
N HIS A 245 -25.08 3.04 0.37
CA HIS A 245 -25.14 4.43 0.76
C HIS A 245 -25.63 4.50 2.21
N GLY A 246 -24.83 5.10 3.08
CA GLY A 246 -25.17 5.25 4.50
C GLY A 246 -26.54 5.92 4.68
N GLY A 247 -27.39 5.29 5.50
CA GLY A 247 -28.68 5.80 5.94
C GLY A 247 -29.87 5.36 5.07
N HIS A 248 -30.59 4.38 5.57
CA HIS A 248 -31.83 3.80 5.06
C HIS A 248 -31.68 2.86 3.86
N GLY A 249 -31.75 1.57 4.14
CA GLY A 249 -31.66 0.41 3.24
C GLY A 249 -32.57 0.40 1.99
N GLN A 250 -32.41 1.37 1.10
CA GLN A 250 -33.09 1.39 -0.20
C GLN A 250 -32.09 0.95 -1.27
N TYR A 251 -32.46 -0.14 -1.95
CA TYR A 251 -31.87 -0.60 -3.19
C TYR A 251 -32.02 0.50 -4.25
N LEU A 252 -30.92 1.10 -4.67
CA LEU A 252 -30.95 2.00 -5.83
C LEU A 252 -30.54 1.22 -7.08
N PRO A 253 -31.25 1.41 -8.20
CA PRO A 253 -30.93 0.80 -9.48
C PRO A 253 -29.56 1.28 -9.99
N PRO A 254 -28.88 0.53 -10.87
CA PRO A 254 -27.58 0.90 -11.41
C PRO A 254 -27.65 2.31 -12.02
N ARG A 255 -26.80 3.20 -11.58
CA ARG A 255 -26.64 4.51 -12.23
C ARG A 255 -25.93 4.26 -13.58
N PRO A 256 -26.39 4.92 -14.66
CA PRO A 256 -25.61 4.95 -15.89
C PRO A 256 -24.23 5.56 -15.58
N MET A 257 -23.18 5.09 -16.28
CA MET A 257 -21.82 5.62 -16.14
C MET A 257 -21.88 7.15 -16.16
N ILE A 258 -21.64 7.77 -15.00
CA ILE A 258 -21.61 9.22 -14.88
C ILE A 258 -20.29 9.67 -15.49
N PRO A 259 -20.32 10.51 -16.55
CA PRO A 259 -19.10 11.18 -16.98
C PRO A 259 -18.54 12.00 -15.82
N SER A 260 -17.25 12.11 -15.72
CA SER A 260 -16.40 12.70 -14.69
C SER A 260 -16.70 14.15 -14.22
N ARG A 261 -17.95 14.61 -14.25
CA ARG A 261 -18.33 16.00 -13.97
C ARG A 261 -18.59 16.35 -12.49
N GLU A 262 -18.71 15.35 -11.60
CA GLU A 262 -18.98 15.64 -10.18
C GLU A 262 -17.73 15.71 -9.28
N CYS A 263 -16.53 15.43 -9.83
CA CYS A 263 -15.28 15.55 -9.08
C CYS A 263 -14.66 16.95 -9.10
N ASP A 264 -15.16 17.88 -9.92
CA ASP A 264 -14.56 19.22 -10.12
C ASP A 264 -15.11 20.29 -9.17
N SER A 265 -15.91 19.96 -8.16
CA SER A 265 -16.60 20.95 -7.30
C SER A 265 -15.94 21.18 -5.92
N GLU A 266 -14.69 20.77 -5.71
CA GLU A 266 -13.90 21.25 -4.56
C GLU A 266 -12.76 22.14 -5.04
N LYS A 267 -13.09 23.44 -5.21
CA LYS A 267 -12.11 24.55 -5.25
C LYS A 267 -11.82 25.00 -3.84
#